data_1f7372693f1625f1b17635eed2b503ad
#
_entry.id   1f7372693f1625f1b17635eed2b503ad
#
_cell.length_a   1.000
_cell.length_b   1.000
_cell.length_c   1.000
_cell.angle_alpha   90.00
_cell.angle_beta   90.00
_cell.angle_gamma   90.00
#
_symmetry.space_group_name_H-M   'P 1'
#
loop_
_entity.id
_entity.type
_entity.pdbx_description
1 polymer ?
#
loop_
_entity_poly.entity_id
_entity_poly.type
_entity_poly.pdbx_seq_one_letter_code
_entity_poly.pdbx_strand_id
1 'polypeptide(L)'
;MKRLTFDGCAGWLHEAAGKAATTGVVLCAPHMHEAMWTHRGMRHLADDLAAAGVPVLRFDYYGTGDSAGDGGEPDFVPRAVQSVVTAAARLRALTGVQDVVLCGMRLGATLAVLASEAMAVDAGGAPAALVLMAPVVNGRAYLRELRALGAFYAPEDADGRTDAAQPAVADDNGLEILSYRLAPQAMQEIGSLRLDRRPGTPARRVLLLDDVPGSASAVASLAQHYQQAGAHVDVVDFHDSRLLMKSPEVSAVPETSWRRIVEWLAPDAAAKAAPPQPAEDADTAFEVDGVVEHSVWIDNGRQFGVLCVPDGETPPAIVVFPNTGGSHHVGDGRAFVLLSRALARRGFAALRLDVSTLGDSPGAAREMAVPRAYAPGPRADVSAAVDWLRARGYSHIVMAGVCSGAYLSLQAALANEHVTGVVMANALKYLWRDEDDAAHHSGPERLRDYLHAARDARNWQRLMRGEFPLRKIVAGAAQAARGAARKLAVGGHSRQAGKSGETVDAEQEYARGAMTRLSRHRVQLDLLYGVDDAGLALAGRCFGDDFSHLHDLPCISAHRCAQLDHAMILGPSRDTFLAFLMQNLRRQLVIADAASVQAAAGEPAATATAAG
;
A
#
# COMPACT_ATOMS: atom_id res chain seq x y z
N MET A 1 -9.90 13.51 11.52
CA MET A 1 -8.94 13.46 10.38
C MET A 1 -9.67 14.03 9.17
N LYS A 2 -9.09 15.02 8.49
CA LYS A 2 -9.70 15.73 7.35
C LYS A 2 -8.75 15.67 6.15
N ARG A 3 -9.24 15.19 5.00
CA ARG A 3 -8.44 15.20 3.77
C ARG A 3 -8.33 16.60 3.21
N LEU A 4 -7.20 16.90 2.61
CA LEU A 4 -6.95 18.19 1.94
C LEU A 4 -5.97 18.00 0.78
N THR A 5 -6.00 18.99 -0.12
CA THR A 5 -5.09 19.05 -1.25
C THR A 5 -4.42 20.42 -1.28
N PHE A 6 -3.18 20.47 -1.73
CA PHE A 6 -2.42 21.71 -1.87
C PHE A 6 -1.26 21.49 -2.85
N ASP A 7 -1.10 22.38 -3.79
CA ASP A 7 0.03 22.42 -4.73
C ASP A 7 0.35 21.07 -5.39
N GLY A 8 -0.70 20.35 -5.84
CA GLY A 8 -0.59 19.02 -6.42
C GLY A 8 -0.32 17.90 -5.41
N CYS A 9 -0.26 18.20 -4.11
CA CYS A 9 -0.11 17.21 -3.05
C CYS A 9 -1.45 16.84 -2.43
N ALA A 10 -1.62 15.57 -2.06
CA ALA A 10 -2.72 15.06 -1.26
C ALA A 10 -2.25 14.85 0.18
N GLY A 11 -3.10 15.15 1.17
CA GLY A 11 -2.73 15.02 2.57
C GLY A 11 -3.91 14.89 3.52
N TRP A 12 -3.59 14.72 4.79
CA TRP A 12 -4.51 14.53 5.88
C TRP A 12 -4.16 15.44 7.05
N LEU A 13 -5.10 16.29 7.46
CA LEU A 13 -5.00 17.03 8.70
C LEU A 13 -5.61 16.19 9.83
N HIS A 14 -4.80 15.86 10.82
CA HIS A 14 -5.22 15.28 12.09
C HIS A 14 -5.38 16.46 13.07
N GLU A 15 -6.62 16.81 13.35
CA GLU A 15 -6.94 17.97 14.20
C GLU A 15 -6.63 17.65 15.66
N ALA A 16 -6.08 18.65 16.37
CA ALA A 16 -5.76 18.50 17.77
C ALA A 16 -7.02 18.34 18.64
N ALA A 17 -6.96 17.43 19.60
CA ALA A 17 -7.98 17.33 20.63
C ALA A 17 -7.78 18.43 21.70
N GLY A 18 -8.82 19.17 22.04
CA GLY A 18 -8.84 20.11 23.17
C GLY A 18 -8.51 21.55 22.82
N LYS A 19 -7.61 22.20 23.57
CA LYS A 19 -7.30 23.64 23.46
C LYS A 19 -6.48 23.94 22.18
N ALA A 20 -6.54 25.23 21.74
CA ALA A 20 -5.72 25.71 20.65
C ALA A 20 -4.23 25.44 20.91
N ALA A 21 -3.60 24.68 20.02
CA ALA A 21 -2.18 24.36 20.07
C ALA A 21 -1.35 25.53 19.56
N THR A 22 -0.17 25.74 20.15
CA THR A 22 0.83 26.69 19.61
C THR A 22 1.76 26.01 18.60
N THR A 23 1.94 24.71 18.72
CA THR A 23 2.86 23.89 17.92
C THR A 23 2.08 22.86 17.10
N GLY A 24 2.46 22.69 15.84
CA GLY A 24 1.94 21.65 14.95
C GLY A 24 3.06 20.84 14.31
N VAL A 25 2.75 19.66 13.80
CA VAL A 25 3.72 18.73 13.20
C VAL A 25 3.41 18.49 11.73
N VAL A 26 4.42 18.58 10.87
CA VAL A 26 4.39 18.05 9.50
C VAL A 26 5.12 16.71 9.48
N LEU A 27 4.43 15.63 9.07
CA LEU A 27 5.04 14.32 8.91
C LEU A 27 5.61 14.17 7.50
N CYS A 28 6.92 13.98 7.42
CA CYS A 28 7.68 13.74 6.21
C CYS A 28 7.88 12.23 6.04
N ALA A 29 7.03 11.59 5.23
CA ALA A 29 7.05 10.15 5.01
C ALA A 29 8.37 9.67 4.40
N PRO A 30 8.76 8.40 4.57
CA PRO A 30 9.78 7.77 3.75
C PRO A 30 9.41 7.80 2.27
N HIS A 31 10.29 7.32 1.40
CA HIS A 31 10.06 7.28 -0.04
C HIS A 31 9.97 5.84 -0.56
N MET A 32 9.33 5.65 -1.73
CA MET A 32 9.17 4.37 -2.41
C MET A 32 8.42 3.32 -1.54
N HIS A 33 8.86 2.07 -1.56
CA HIS A 33 8.28 0.96 -0.78
C HIS A 33 8.26 1.23 0.72
N GLU A 34 9.24 1.97 1.25
CA GLU A 34 9.28 2.34 2.67
C GLU A 34 8.05 3.17 3.06
N ALA A 35 7.53 4.03 2.17
CA ALA A 35 6.30 4.79 2.42
C ALA A 35 5.08 3.87 2.58
N MET A 36 4.93 2.86 1.70
CA MET A 36 3.87 1.86 1.80
C MET A 36 3.99 1.03 3.09
N TRP A 37 5.19 0.58 3.43
CA TRP A 37 5.42 -0.24 4.62
C TRP A 37 5.15 0.51 5.92
N THR A 38 5.47 1.80 5.97
CA THR A 38 5.37 2.63 7.17
C THR A 38 4.05 3.39 7.29
N HIS A 39 3.19 3.37 6.26
CA HIS A 39 1.93 4.12 6.24
C HIS A 39 1.11 3.93 7.53
N ARG A 40 0.90 2.67 7.96
CA ARG A 40 0.18 2.33 9.20
C ARG A 40 0.79 3.03 10.41
N GLY A 41 2.10 2.90 10.60
CA GLY A 41 2.79 3.51 11.74
C GLY A 41 2.72 5.03 11.71
N MET A 42 3.02 5.66 10.55
CA MET A 42 2.99 7.12 10.41
C MET A 42 1.58 7.69 10.65
N ARG A 43 0.54 6.99 10.19
CA ARG A 43 -0.84 7.36 10.48
C ARG A 43 -1.13 7.34 11.98
N HIS A 44 -0.77 6.25 12.67
CA HIS A 44 -1.01 6.15 14.11
C HIS A 44 -0.16 7.14 14.93
N LEU A 45 1.05 7.49 14.46
CA LEU A 45 1.81 8.58 15.07
C LEU A 45 1.06 9.91 14.97
N ALA A 46 0.45 10.20 13.80
CA ALA A 46 -0.37 11.39 13.63
C ALA A 46 -1.60 11.39 14.55
N ASP A 47 -2.28 10.25 14.68
CA ASP A 47 -3.43 10.09 15.58
C ASP A 47 -3.03 10.26 17.05
N ASP A 48 -1.89 9.68 17.48
CA ASP A 48 -1.38 9.77 18.85
C ASP A 48 -0.97 11.23 19.21
N LEU A 49 -0.32 11.94 18.28
CA LEU A 49 0.02 13.36 18.46
C LEU A 49 -1.21 14.24 18.51
N ALA A 50 -2.18 14.03 17.63
CA ALA A 50 -3.44 14.77 17.63
C ALA A 50 -4.23 14.54 18.93
N ALA A 51 -4.27 13.30 19.44
CA ALA A 51 -4.87 12.97 20.73
C ALA A 51 -4.14 13.62 21.91
N ALA A 52 -2.84 13.90 21.78
CA ALA A 52 -2.03 14.65 22.74
C ALA A 52 -2.17 16.18 22.59
N GLY A 53 -3.03 16.67 21.70
CA GLY A 53 -3.29 18.10 21.51
C GLY A 53 -2.37 18.79 20.50
N VAL A 54 -1.63 18.04 19.69
CA VAL A 54 -0.73 18.58 18.64
C VAL A 54 -1.33 18.29 17.26
N PRO A 55 -1.79 19.29 16.49
CA PRO A 55 -2.31 19.06 15.15
C PRO A 55 -1.19 18.58 14.22
N VAL A 56 -1.53 17.64 13.34
CA VAL A 56 -0.56 16.99 12.44
C VAL A 56 -1.04 17.05 11.01
N LEU A 57 -0.16 17.47 10.10
CA LEU A 57 -0.35 17.32 8.67
C LEU A 57 0.53 16.18 8.14
N ARG A 58 -0.11 15.10 7.69
CA ARG A 58 0.47 13.98 6.96
C ARG A 58 0.13 14.16 5.48
N PHE A 59 1.07 13.96 4.59
CA PHE A 59 0.85 14.18 3.15
C PHE A 59 1.77 13.30 2.30
N ASP A 60 1.41 13.15 1.04
CA ASP A 60 2.21 12.52 0.01
C ASP A 60 2.96 13.60 -0.79
N TYR A 61 4.26 13.41 -1.03
CA TYR A 61 5.02 14.31 -1.90
C TYR A 61 4.48 14.26 -3.33
N TYR A 62 4.74 15.29 -4.13
CA TYR A 62 4.47 15.22 -5.56
C TYR A 62 5.14 13.98 -6.17
N GLY A 63 4.41 13.21 -6.98
CA GLY A 63 4.86 11.94 -7.54
C GLY A 63 4.66 10.73 -6.63
N THR A 64 4.13 10.89 -5.40
CA THR A 64 3.94 9.77 -4.46
C THR A 64 2.49 9.65 -4.00
N GLY A 65 2.12 8.49 -3.48
CA GLY A 65 0.79 8.25 -2.90
C GLY A 65 -0.34 8.68 -3.81
N ASP A 66 -1.27 9.47 -3.28
CA ASP A 66 -2.40 10.06 -4.00
C ASP A 66 -2.07 11.40 -4.69
N SER A 67 -0.86 11.93 -4.50
CA SER A 67 -0.47 13.21 -5.10
C SER A 67 -0.37 13.15 -6.62
N ALA A 68 -0.34 14.30 -7.28
CA ALA A 68 -0.11 14.42 -8.71
C ALA A 68 1.26 13.89 -9.13
N GLY A 69 1.44 13.65 -10.42
CA GLY A 69 2.65 13.08 -11.00
C GLY A 69 2.62 11.56 -11.10
N ASP A 70 3.64 10.98 -11.72
CA ASP A 70 3.72 9.54 -12.02
C ASP A 70 4.75 8.75 -11.19
N GLY A 71 5.58 9.44 -10.39
CA GLY A 71 6.60 8.85 -9.53
C GLY A 71 7.97 8.70 -10.18
N GLY A 72 8.12 9.15 -11.43
CA GLY A 72 9.38 9.15 -12.17
C GLY A 72 10.00 10.53 -12.36
N GLU A 73 9.60 11.52 -11.56
CA GLU A 73 10.03 12.91 -11.70
C GLU A 73 11.56 13.04 -11.54
N PRO A 74 12.25 13.68 -12.51
CA PRO A 74 13.71 13.85 -12.43
C PRO A 74 14.12 14.80 -11.29
N ASP A 75 13.30 15.79 -10.96
CA ASP A 75 13.49 16.80 -9.94
C ASP A 75 12.79 16.44 -8.60
N PHE A 76 12.73 15.15 -8.25
CA PHE A 76 12.04 14.66 -7.07
C PHE A 76 12.50 15.36 -5.77
N VAL A 77 13.81 15.48 -5.53
CA VAL A 77 14.32 16.04 -4.26
C VAL A 77 13.91 17.50 -4.06
N PRO A 78 14.14 18.44 -5.00
CA PRO A 78 13.69 19.81 -4.83
C PRO A 78 12.16 19.93 -4.75
N ARG A 79 11.38 19.13 -5.49
CA ARG A 79 9.92 19.13 -5.38
C ARG A 79 9.45 18.62 -4.02
N ALA A 80 10.05 17.55 -3.50
CA ALA A 80 9.70 17.03 -2.19
C ALA A 80 10.03 18.02 -1.07
N VAL A 81 11.16 18.71 -1.16
CA VAL A 81 11.52 19.80 -0.24
C VAL A 81 10.48 20.92 -0.30
N GLN A 82 10.11 21.36 -1.50
CA GLN A 82 9.07 22.38 -1.69
C GLN A 82 7.72 21.92 -1.12
N SER A 83 7.35 20.65 -1.32
CA SER A 83 6.11 20.09 -0.75
C SER A 83 6.10 20.16 0.78
N VAL A 84 7.23 19.92 1.46
CA VAL A 84 7.35 20.07 2.92
C VAL A 84 7.17 21.52 3.35
N VAL A 85 7.82 22.45 2.65
CA VAL A 85 7.69 23.91 2.93
C VAL A 85 6.24 24.37 2.78
N THR A 86 5.59 23.97 1.70
CA THR A 86 4.16 24.29 1.45
C THR A 86 3.26 23.63 2.50
N ALA A 87 3.53 22.37 2.89
CA ALA A 87 2.79 21.68 3.95
C ALA A 87 2.89 22.43 5.29
N ALA A 88 4.08 22.93 5.65
CA ALA A 88 4.27 23.71 6.87
C ALA A 88 3.47 25.02 6.85
N ALA A 89 3.48 25.74 5.73
CA ALA A 89 2.67 26.94 5.54
C ALA A 89 1.17 26.63 5.62
N ARG A 90 0.74 25.52 5.00
CA ARG A 90 -0.65 25.06 5.00
C ARG A 90 -1.13 24.69 6.40
N LEU A 91 -0.31 23.97 7.17
CA LEU A 91 -0.61 23.62 8.56
C LEU A 91 -0.84 24.88 9.40
N ARG A 92 0.05 25.88 9.30
CA ARG A 92 -0.13 27.19 9.99
C ARG A 92 -1.44 27.86 9.61
N ALA A 93 -1.74 27.93 8.32
CA ALA A 93 -2.95 28.58 7.81
C ALA A 93 -4.25 27.89 8.29
N LEU A 94 -4.25 26.56 8.39
CA LEU A 94 -5.44 25.80 8.78
C LEU A 94 -5.68 25.75 10.28
N THR A 95 -4.60 25.76 11.09
CA THR A 95 -4.70 25.49 12.54
C THR A 95 -4.34 26.71 13.41
N GLY A 96 -3.73 27.73 12.83
CA GLY A 96 -3.27 28.91 13.56
C GLY A 96 -1.99 28.70 14.39
N VAL A 97 -1.36 27.51 14.31
CA VAL A 97 -0.11 27.25 15.03
C VAL A 97 1.01 28.19 14.56
N GLN A 98 1.80 28.66 15.50
CA GLN A 98 2.96 29.52 15.22
C GLN A 98 4.21 28.68 14.94
N ASP A 99 4.43 27.68 15.78
CA ASP A 99 5.57 26.79 15.71
C ASP A 99 5.26 25.55 14.89
N VAL A 100 6.15 25.18 13.96
CA VAL A 100 6.06 23.95 13.19
C VAL A 100 7.25 23.06 13.49
N VAL A 101 6.99 21.82 13.76
CA VAL A 101 7.99 20.74 13.87
C VAL A 101 7.93 19.91 12.59
N LEU A 102 9.08 19.62 11.99
CA LEU A 102 9.18 18.66 10.91
C LEU A 102 9.60 17.31 11.51
N CYS A 103 8.77 16.29 11.30
CA CYS A 103 8.99 14.94 11.82
C CYS A 103 9.11 13.98 10.64
N GLY A 104 10.31 13.48 10.36
CA GLY A 104 10.57 12.67 9.17
C GLY A 104 11.20 11.32 9.49
N MET A 105 11.04 10.38 8.55
CA MET A 105 11.63 9.04 8.65
C MET A 105 12.41 8.69 7.38
N ARG A 106 13.57 8.03 7.52
CA ARG A 106 14.45 7.60 6.42
C ARG A 106 14.80 8.78 5.50
N LEU A 107 14.51 8.67 4.18
CA LEU A 107 14.72 9.79 3.24
C LEU A 107 13.84 10.99 3.61
N GLY A 108 12.63 10.78 4.15
CA GLY A 108 11.76 11.86 4.63
C GLY A 108 12.38 12.68 5.77
N ALA A 109 13.18 12.06 6.63
CA ALA A 109 13.96 12.78 7.65
C ALA A 109 15.03 13.68 6.99
N THR A 110 15.67 13.20 5.94
CA THR A 110 16.65 13.98 5.18
C THR A 110 15.99 15.16 4.46
N LEU A 111 14.82 14.92 3.83
CA LEU A 111 14.03 15.96 3.19
C LEU A 111 13.55 17.01 4.22
N ALA A 112 13.20 16.62 5.43
CA ALA A 112 12.85 17.53 6.52
C ALA A 112 14.02 18.47 6.89
N VAL A 113 15.26 17.96 6.91
CA VAL A 113 16.46 18.79 7.12
C VAL A 113 16.62 19.79 5.97
N LEU A 114 16.53 19.34 4.72
CA LEU A 114 16.65 20.22 3.56
C LEU A 114 15.54 21.30 3.54
N ALA A 115 14.31 20.90 3.87
CA ALA A 115 13.19 21.84 3.97
C ALA A 115 13.38 22.85 5.10
N SER A 116 13.95 22.45 6.23
CA SER A 116 14.25 23.37 7.32
C SER A 116 15.26 24.46 6.93
N GLU A 117 16.26 24.10 6.12
CA GLU A 117 17.22 25.04 5.56
C GLU A 117 16.54 26.03 4.61
N ALA A 118 15.64 25.55 3.73
CA ALA A 118 14.86 26.39 2.84
C ALA A 118 13.93 27.34 3.62
N MET A 119 13.22 26.84 4.63
CA MET A 119 12.34 27.64 5.50
C MET A 119 13.08 28.72 6.29
N ALA A 120 14.34 28.49 6.67
CA ALA A 120 15.14 29.48 7.41
C ALA A 120 15.49 30.72 6.57
N VAL A 121 15.48 30.61 5.25
CA VAL A 121 15.71 31.71 4.32
C VAL A 121 14.42 32.49 4.03
N ASP A 122 13.27 31.81 4.11
CA ASP A 122 11.97 32.36 3.79
C ASP A 122 11.34 33.11 4.99
N ALA A 123 10.38 33.99 4.70
CA ALA A 123 9.62 34.73 5.70
C ALA A 123 8.83 33.87 6.69
N GLY A 124 8.67 32.55 6.40
CA GLY A 124 8.01 31.58 7.27
C GLY A 124 8.83 31.15 8.50
N GLY A 125 10.13 31.46 8.53
CA GLY A 125 11.05 31.12 9.63
C GLY A 125 11.40 29.64 9.74
N ALA A 126 12.54 29.33 10.35
CA ALA A 126 12.99 27.95 10.60
C ALA A 126 11.98 27.18 11.46
N PRO A 127 11.91 25.84 11.34
CA PRO A 127 11.07 25.03 12.21
C PRO A 127 11.54 25.11 13.66
N ALA A 128 10.60 24.99 14.60
CA ALA A 128 10.88 25.03 16.03
C ALA A 128 11.74 23.84 16.51
N ALA A 129 11.54 22.70 15.86
CA ALA A 129 12.30 21.49 16.15
C ALA A 129 12.25 20.51 14.96
N LEU A 130 13.15 19.51 15.00
CA LEU A 130 13.15 18.36 14.10
C LEU A 130 13.05 17.05 14.89
N VAL A 131 12.29 16.10 14.35
CA VAL A 131 12.30 14.70 14.77
C VAL A 131 12.75 13.86 13.58
N LEU A 132 13.90 13.21 13.69
CA LEU A 132 14.54 12.49 12.59
C LEU A 132 14.67 11.00 12.95
N MET A 133 13.82 10.17 12.35
CA MET A 133 13.74 8.73 12.59
C MET A 133 14.59 7.99 11.57
N ALA A 134 15.67 7.31 12.01
CA ALA A 134 16.59 6.56 11.17
C ALA A 134 16.99 7.34 9.87
N PRO A 135 17.48 8.58 9.97
CA PRO A 135 17.68 9.45 8.81
C PRO A 135 18.70 8.88 7.82
N VAL A 136 18.49 9.14 6.53
CA VAL A 136 19.48 8.87 5.49
C VAL A 136 20.60 9.90 5.59
N VAL A 137 21.62 9.62 6.40
CA VAL A 137 22.78 10.52 6.60
C VAL A 137 23.66 10.58 5.35
N ASN A 138 23.75 9.45 4.60
CA ASN A 138 24.59 9.30 3.41
C ASN A 138 23.77 8.71 2.25
N GLY A 139 23.45 9.54 1.27
CA GLY A 139 22.63 9.16 0.13
C GLY A 139 23.24 8.05 -0.74
N ARG A 140 24.58 7.99 -0.88
CA ARG A 140 25.23 6.87 -1.61
C ARG A 140 25.04 5.53 -0.91
N ALA A 141 25.05 5.52 0.42
CA ALA A 141 24.78 4.30 1.19
C ALA A 141 23.34 3.86 1.00
N TYR A 142 22.39 4.79 1.05
CA TYR A 142 20.97 4.54 0.80
C TYR A 142 20.71 3.97 -0.61
N LEU A 143 21.30 4.54 -1.67
CA LEU A 143 21.16 4.01 -3.02
C LEU A 143 21.76 2.60 -3.17
N ARG A 144 22.82 2.25 -2.42
CA ARG A 144 23.34 0.87 -2.39
C ARG A 144 22.36 -0.08 -1.69
N GLU A 145 21.75 0.37 -0.59
CA GLU A 145 20.71 -0.39 0.12
C GLU A 145 19.53 -0.68 -0.81
N LEU A 146 19.04 0.33 -1.52
CA LEU A 146 17.94 0.19 -2.48
C LEU A 146 18.29 -0.79 -3.62
N ARG A 147 19.50 -0.69 -4.20
CA ARG A 147 19.93 -1.64 -5.25
C ARG A 147 20.04 -3.07 -4.75
N ALA A 148 20.52 -3.26 -3.52
CA ALA A 148 20.60 -4.58 -2.91
C ALA A 148 19.20 -5.19 -2.69
N LEU A 149 18.24 -4.37 -2.29
CA LEU A 149 16.85 -4.78 -2.15
C LEU A 149 16.24 -5.15 -3.51
N GLY A 150 16.41 -4.31 -4.53
CA GLY A 150 15.93 -4.59 -5.89
C GLY A 150 16.50 -5.89 -6.46
N ALA A 151 17.80 -6.15 -6.26
CA ALA A 151 18.44 -7.40 -6.67
C ALA A 151 17.89 -8.64 -5.92
N PHE A 152 17.40 -8.47 -4.69
CA PHE A 152 16.77 -9.56 -3.92
C PHE A 152 15.38 -9.95 -4.46
N TYR A 153 14.64 -8.97 -4.98
CA TYR A 153 13.30 -9.18 -5.53
C TYR A 153 13.28 -9.32 -7.06
N ALA A 154 14.43 -9.28 -7.74
CA ALA A 154 14.50 -9.48 -9.18
C ALA A 154 14.04 -10.90 -9.56
N PRO A 155 13.18 -11.06 -10.59
CA PRO A 155 12.77 -12.37 -11.07
C PRO A 155 14.00 -13.18 -11.54
N GLU A 156 14.00 -14.49 -11.29
CA GLU A 156 14.98 -15.42 -11.87
C GLU A 156 14.61 -15.66 -13.34
N ASP A 157 15.61 -15.64 -14.24
CA ASP A 157 15.42 -16.06 -15.63
C ASP A 157 15.02 -17.54 -15.71
N ALA A 158 14.36 -17.95 -16.82
CA ALA A 158 13.92 -19.32 -17.09
C ALA A 158 15.04 -20.38 -16.96
N ASP A 159 16.32 -19.97 -16.98
CA ASP A 159 17.50 -20.83 -16.79
C ASP A 159 18.00 -20.86 -15.33
N GLY A 160 17.26 -20.28 -14.37
CA GLY A 160 17.69 -20.18 -12.96
C GLY A 160 18.93 -19.28 -12.79
N ARG A 161 19.22 -18.46 -13.77
CA ARG A 161 20.24 -17.42 -13.71
C ARG A 161 19.53 -16.11 -13.37
N THR A 162 19.71 -15.63 -12.17
CA THR A 162 19.66 -14.20 -11.99
C THR A 162 20.82 -13.68 -12.82
N ASP A 163 20.51 -13.08 -13.95
CA ASP A 163 21.56 -12.37 -14.68
C ASP A 163 22.08 -11.31 -13.71
N ALA A 164 23.23 -11.60 -13.10
CA ALA A 164 23.91 -10.66 -12.20
C ALA A 164 24.33 -9.38 -12.95
N ALA A 165 24.05 -9.32 -14.25
CA ALA A 165 24.18 -8.20 -15.15
C ALA A 165 22.88 -7.39 -15.33
N GLN A 166 21.71 -7.84 -14.80
CA GLN A 166 20.56 -6.98 -14.59
C GLN A 166 20.42 -6.66 -13.08
N PRO A 167 21.24 -5.74 -12.56
CA PRO A 167 20.89 -5.07 -11.32
C PRO A 167 19.52 -4.46 -11.54
N ALA A 168 18.65 -4.44 -10.53
CA ALA A 168 17.43 -3.68 -10.51
C ALA A 168 17.53 -2.56 -11.54
N VAL A 169 16.84 -2.69 -12.71
CA VAL A 169 17.26 -2.11 -13.98
C VAL A 169 17.70 -0.67 -13.79
N ALA A 170 18.99 -0.45 -13.51
CA ALA A 170 19.60 0.85 -13.61
C ALA A 170 20.13 0.91 -15.05
N ASP A 171 19.24 1.18 -15.97
CA ASP A 171 19.59 1.58 -17.32
C ASP A 171 19.78 3.11 -17.38
N ASP A 172 20.02 3.65 -18.55
CA ASP A 172 20.09 5.10 -18.78
C ASP A 172 18.78 5.82 -18.35
N ASN A 173 17.72 5.07 -17.99
CA ASN A 173 16.40 5.56 -17.58
C ASN A 173 16.20 5.64 -16.04
N GLY A 174 17.12 5.18 -15.22
CA GLY A 174 17.04 5.28 -13.75
C GLY A 174 17.03 3.92 -13.03
N LEU A 175 16.56 3.92 -11.77
CA LEU A 175 16.49 2.75 -10.90
C LEU A 175 15.03 2.41 -10.63
N GLU A 176 14.60 1.20 -10.98
CA GLU A 176 13.27 0.68 -10.63
C GLU A 176 13.41 -0.38 -9.53
N ILE A 177 12.64 -0.23 -8.44
CA ILE A 177 12.62 -1.14 -7.30
C ILE A 177 11.18 -1.30 -6.83
N LEU A 178 10.68 -2.52 -6.80
CA LEU A 178 9.33 -2.81 -6.29
C LEU A 178 8.27 -1.85 -6.88
N SER A 179 8.28 -1.64 -8.18
CA SER A 179 7.42 -0.70 -8.93
C SER A 179 7.69 0.79 -8.76
N TYR A 180 8.59 1.16 -7.89
CA TYR A 180 8.95 2.55 -7.72
C TYR A 180 10.14 2.90 -8.59
N ARG A 181 10.04 4.04 -9.27
CA ARG A 181 11.09 4.52 -10.18
C ARG A 181 11.80 5.72 -9.58
N LEU A 182 13.13 5.71 -9.66
CA LEU A 182 13.98 6.87 -9.41
C LEU A 182 14.65 7.28 -10.72
N ALA A 183 14.36 8.48 -11.19
CA ALA A 183 15.01 9.05 -12.35
C ALA A 183 16.53 9.23 -12.10
N PRO A 184 17.37 9.20 -13.15
CA PRO A 184 18.83 9.36 -13.02
C PRO A 184 19.24 10.64 -12.27
N GLN A 185 18.55 11.76 -12.53
CA GLN A 185 18.79 13.02 -11.84
C GLN A 185 18.45 12.92 -10.34
N ALA A 186 17.29 12.34 -9.97
CA ALA A 186 16.93 12.13 -8.58
C ALA A 186 17.95 11.22 -7.86
N MET A 187 18.47 10.19 -8.54
CA MET A 187 19.53 9.35 -8.01
C MET A 187 20.84 10.14 -7.77
N GLN A 188 21.20 11.02 -8.69
CA GLN A 188 22.38 11.89 -8.55
C GLN A 188 22.20 12.83 -7.36
N GLU A 189 21.04 13.48 -7.24
CA GLU A 189 20.69 14.38 -6.14
C GLU A 189 20.75 13.65 -4.80
N ILE A 190 20.05 12.52 -4.66
CA ILE A 190 20.08 11.67 -3.45
C ILE A 190 21.53 11.23 -3.15
N GLY A 191 22.27 10.75 -4.15
CA GLY A 191 23.63 10.27 -3.99
C GLY A 191 24.62 11.35 -3.53
N SER A 192 24.32 12.62 -3.74
CA SER A 192 25.12 13.75 -3.28
C SER A 192 24.88 14.13 -1.81
N LEU A 193 23.78 13.66 -1.22
CA LEU A 193 23.37 14.03 0.14
C LEU A 193 24.32 13.51 1.21
N ARG A 194 24.76 14.39 2.08
CA ARG A 194 25.60 14.11 3.25
C ARG A 194 25.20 15.04 4.40
N LEU A 195 24.29 14.58 5.26
CA LEU A 195 23.79 15.39 6.40
C LEU A 195 24.90 15.73 7.39
N ASP A 196 25.83 14.79 7.60
CA ASP A 196 26.99 14.93 8.49
C ASP A 196 28.05 15.93 8.01
N ARG A 197 27.86 16.55 6.83
CA ARG A 197 28.77 17.53 6.23
C ARG A 197 28.09 18.85 5.83
N ARG A 198 26.78 18.98 6.11
CA ARG A 198 26.06 20.22 5.81
C ARG A 198 26.38 21.27 6.86
N PRO A 199 26.63 22.54 6.46
CA PRO A 199 26.92 23.59 7.41
C PRO A 199 25.66 24.01 8.20
N GLY A 200 25.89 24.51 9.43
CA GLY A 200 24.85 25.08 10.27
C GLY A 200 24.01 24.07 11.06
N THR A 201 23.02 24.58 11.76
CA THR A 201 22.05 23.76 12.51
C THR A 201 20.70 23.79 11.79
N PRO A 202 20.09 22.64 11.52
CA PRO A 202 18.79 22.61 10.85
C PRO A 202 17.64 23.09 11.76
N ALA A 203 17.79 23.01 13.08
CA ALA A 203 16.87 23.53 14.09
C ALA A 203 17.57 23.66 15.44
N ARG A 204 16.97 24.45 16.37
CA ARG A 204 17.52 24.60 17.72
C ARG A 204 17.41 23.33 18.56
N ARG A 205 16.34 22.54 18.35
CA ARG A 205 16.07 21.28 19.03
C ARG A 205 15.93 20.15 18.01
N VAL A 206 16.63 19.06 18.22
CA VAL A 206 16.60 17.89 17.33
C VAL A 206 16.47 16.62 18.18
N LEU A 207 15.46 15.80 17.87
CA LEU A 207 15.34 14.44 18.37
C LEU A 207 15.78 13.47 17.27
N LEU A 208 16.77 12.65 17.56
CA LEU A 208 17.26 11.60 16.66
C LEU A 208 16.85 10.23 17.21
N LEU A 209 16.24 9.41 16.35
CA LEU A 209 15.95 8.01 16.66
C LEU A 209 16.90 7.12 15.84
N ASP A 210 17.72 6.33 16.56
CA ASP A 210 18.77 5.48 15.98
C ASP A 210 18.31 4.02 15.94
N ASP A 211 18.13 3.46 14.74
CA ASP A 211 17.73 2.06 14.50
C ASP A 211 18.89 1.06 14.59
N VAL A 212 20.14 1.55 14.59
CA VAL A 212 21.39 0.79 14.77
C VAL A 212 22.25 1.46 15.83
N PRO A 213 21.80 1.47 17.10
CA PRO A 213 22.49 2.22 18.14
C PRO A 213 23.92 1.76 18.37
N GLY A 214 24.82 2.71 18.55
CA GLY A 214 26.23 2.49 18.82
C GLY A 214 27.07 3.74 18.58
N SER A 215 28.19 3.85 19.24
CA SER A 215 29.07 5.04 19.14
C SER A 215 29.64 5.30 17.74
N ALA A 216 29.61 4.30 16.86
CA ALA A 216 30.05 4.38 15.46
C ALA A 216 28.87 4.48 14.48
N SER A 217 27.63 4.67 14.95
CA SER A 217 26.48 4.81 14.07
C SER A 217 26.53 6.12 13.27
N ALA A 218 25.93 6.14 12.10
CA ALA A 218 25.79 7.35 11.30
C ALA A 218 24.97 8.43 12.04
N VAL A 219 23.99 7.99 12.84
CA VAL A 219 23.13 8.88 13.66
C VAL A 219 23.93 9.49 14.80
N ALA A 220 24.81 8.72 15.46
CA ALA A 220 25.70 9.27 16.50
C ALA A 220 26.65 10.33 15.94
N SER A 221 27.23 10.10 14.75
CA SER A 221 28.05 11.08 14.06
C SER A 221 27.27 12.35 13.68
N LEU A 222 26.03 12.20 13.24
CA LEU A 222 25.13 13.31 12.92
C LEU A 222 24.76 14.11 14.19
N ALA A 223 24.48 13.42 15.31
CA ALA A 223 24.21 14.06 16.59
C ALA A 223 25.39 14.95 17.03
N GLN A 224 26.60 14.42 16.98
CA GLN A 224 27.81 15.19 17.29
C GLN A 224 27.98 16.40 16.37
N HIS A 225 27.74 16.24 15.07
CA HIS A 225 27.80 17.34 14.10
C HIS A 225 26.83 18.47 14.46
N TYR A 226 25.55 18.17 14.75
CA TYR A 226 24.58 19.17 15.12
C TYR A 226 24.84 19.82 16.48
N GLN A 227 25.32 19.05 17.46
CA GLN A 227 25.74 19.59 18.77
C GLN A 227 26.90 20.58 18.62
N GLN A 228 27.89 20.27 17.79
CA GLN A 228 29.01 21.18 17.49
C GLN A 228 28.55 22.45 16.79
N ALA A 229 27.48 22.36 15.98
CA ALA A 229 26.88 23.51 15.33
C ALA A 229 25.91 24.29 16.25
N GLY A 230 25.73 23.88 17.53
CA GLY A 230 24.97 24.60 18.54
C GLY A 230 23.53 24.15 18.74
N ALA A 231 23.09 23.02 18.17
CA ALA A 231 21.78 22.47 18.44
C ALA A 231 21.72 21.72 19.79
N HIS A 232 20.55 21.75 20.42
CA HIS A 232 20.22 20.79 21.49
C HIS A 232 19.74 19.49 20.85
N VAL A 233 20.50 18.40 21.03
CA VAL A 233 20.24 17.11 20.39
C VAL A 233 19.99 16.03 21.42
N ASP A 234 18.80 15.44 21.37
CA ASP A 234 18.45 14.23 22.09
C ASP A 234 18.58 13.03 21.17
N VAL A 235 19.18 11.95 21.62
CA VAL A 235 19.31 10.69 20.87
C VAL A 235 18.62 9.58 21.65
N VAL A 236 17.74 8.84 20.99
CA VAL A 236 17.03 7.70 21.56
C VAL A 236 17.12 6.49 20.63
N ASP A 237 17.06 5.29 21.21
CA ASP A 237 17.06 4.04 20.45
C ASP A 237 15.72 3.86 19.70
N PHE A 238 15.80 3.43 18.45
CA PHE A 238 14.66 3.05 17.62
C PHE A 238 14.63 1.52 17.39
N HIS A 239 14.76 0.75 18.45
CA HIS A 239 14.89 -0.71 18.39
C HIS A 239 13.63 -1.42 17.88
N ASP A 240 12.43 -0.82 18.05
CA ASP A 240 11.15 -1.34 17.55
C ASP A 240 10.83 -0.90 16.10
N SER A 241 11.73 -0.19 15.42
CA SER A 241 11.66 0.13 13.98
C SER A 241 11.41 -1.11 13.11
N ARG A 242 11.94 -2.26 13.53
CA ARG A 242 11.79 -3.55 12.83
C ARG A 242 10.34 -4.05 12.76
N LEU A 243 9.45 -3.56 13.63
CA LEU A 243 8.02 -3.87 13.57
C LEU A 243 7.35 -3.11 12.44
N LEU A 244 7.82 -1.90 12.18
CA LEU A 244 7.31 -0.98 11.19
C LEU A 244 7.87 -1.26 9.78
N MET A 245 9.20 -1.48 9.69
CA MET A 245 9.92 -1.71 8.43
C MET A 245 9.75 -3.17 7.94
N LYS A 246 8.51 -3.55 7.69
CA LYS A 246 8.09 -4.86 7.14
C LYS A 246 7.01 -4.63 6.12
N SER A 247 6.77 -5.66 5.29
CA SER A 247 5.65 -5.60 4.37
C SER A 247 4.32 -5.35 5.11
N PRO A 248 3.37 -4.67 4.49
CA PRO A 248 2.13 -4.22 5.14
C PRO A 248 1.32 -5.34 5.80
N GLU A 249 1.44 -6.59 5.31
CA GLU A 249 0.72 -7.76 5.82
C GLU A 249 1.13 -8.20 7.23
N VAL A 250 2.32 -7.78 7.68
CA VAL A 250 2.89 -8.20 8.96
C VAL A 250 3.50 -7.04 9.73
N SER A 251 3.25 -5.80 9.31
CA SER A 251 3.75 -4.60 10.01
C SER A 251 2.94 -4.29 11.25
N ALA A 252 3.60 -3.70 12.25
CA ALA A 252 2.98 -3.22 13.48
C ALA A 252 3.54 -1.85 13.88
N VAL A 253 2.76 -1.10 14.65
CA VAL A 253 3.14 0.21 15.17
C VAL A 253 4.25 0.05 16.22
N PRO A 254 5.34 0.84 16.15
CA PRO A 254 6.40 0.86 17.15
C PRO A 254 5.98 1.70 18.35
N GLU A 255 5.17 1.12 19.22
CA GLU A 255 4.48 1.79 20.34
C GLU A 255 5.42 2.54 21.29
N THR A 256 6.60 1.96 21.56
CA THR A 256 7.57 2.57 22.46
C THR A 256 8.17 3.84 21.88
N SER A 257 8.55 3.79 20.60
CA SER A 257 9.14 4.96 19.91
C SER A 257 8.09 6.05 19.68
N TRP A 258 6.84 5.70 19.32
CA TRP A 258 5.77 6.70 19.15
C TRP A 258 5.47 7.43 20.46
N ARG A 259 5.40 6.70 21.57
CA ARG A 259 5.23 7.32 22.90
C ARG A 259 6.36 8.29 23.22
N ARG A 260 7.61 7.94 22.93
CA ARG A 260 8.78 8.82 23.14
C ARG A 260 8.68 10.11 22.33
N ILE A 261 8.24 10.02 21.06
CA ILE A 261 8.05 11.21 20.21
C ILE A 261 6.93 12.10 20.77
N VAL A 262 5.80 11.50 21.18
CA VAL A 262 4.68 12.24 21.76
C VAL A 262 5.11 12.93 23.08
N GLU A 263 5.78 12.22 23.98
CA GLU A 263 6.31 12.79 25.24
C GLU A 263 7.30 13.94 25.01
N TRP A 264 8.14 13.84 23.97
CA TRP A 264 9.12 14.88 23.65
C TRP A 264 8.47 16.14 23.04
N LEU A 265 7.40 15.98 22.27
CA LEU A 265 6.68 17.09 21.62
C LEU A 265 5.60 17.71 22.49
N ALA A 266 4.94 16.94 23.34
CA ALA A 266 3.83 17.35 24.18
C ALA A 266 4.04 16.88 25.65
N PRO A 267 5.05 17.41 26.35
CA PRO A 267 5.41 16.92 27.70
C PRO A 267 4.29 17.13 28.73
N ASP A 268 3.42 18.12 28.52
CA ASP A 268 2.31 18.48 29.43
C ASP A 268 0.96 17.88 28.98
N ALA A 269 0.95 16.93 28.02
CA ALA A 269 -0.27 16.32 27.55
C ALA A 269 -0.97 15.52 28.66
N ALA A 270 -2.08 16.03 29.15
CA ALA A 270 -3.01 15.30 30.02
C ALA A 270 -3.61 14.11 29.25
N ALA A 271 -4.04 13.08 29.98
CA ALA A 271 -4.53 11.80 29.46
C ALA A 271 -5.27 11.87 28.12
N LYS A 272 -4.94 10.93 27.23
CA LYS A 272 -5.41 10.78 25.84
C LYS A 272 -6.91 11.12 25.67
N ALA A 273 -7.20 12.20 24.99
CA ALA A 273 -8.53 12.41 24.44
C ALA A 273 -8.75 11.42 23.27
N ALA A 274 -9.98 10.94 23.09
CA ALA A 274 -10.30 10.16 21.90
C ALA A 274 -10.01 11.01 20.64
N PRO A 275 -9.41 10.44 19.59
CA PRO A 275 -9.23 11.17 18.36
C PRO A 275 -10.59 11.67 17.86
N PRO A 276 -10.66 12.90 17.31
CA PRO A 276 -11.92 13.41 16.76
C PRO A 276 -12.41 12.46 15.67
N GLN A 277 -13.72 12.19 15.68
CA GLN A 277 -14.36 11.41 14.62
C GLN A 277 -14.19 12.15 13.29
N PRO A 278 -14.05 11.43 12.16
CA PRO A 278 -14.02 12.07 10.84
C PRO A 278 -15.27 12.93 10.69
N ALA A 279 -15.07 14.21 10.43
CA ALA A 279 -16.20 15.03 10.01
C ALA A 279 -16.65 14.52 8.64
N GLU A 280 -17.97 14.39 8.45
CA GLU A 280 -18.57 14.05 7.14
C GLU A 280 -18.34 15.18 6.10
N ASP A 281 -17.34 16.02 6.31
CA ASP A 281 -17.12 17.25 5.59
C ASP A 281 -16.49 17.03 4.22
N ALA A 282 -17.27 17.57 3.30
CA ALA A 282 -16.89 18.06 1.99
C ALA A 282 -16.06 17.09 1.15
N ASP A 283 -16.76 16.52 0.21
CA ASP A 283 -16.24 16.07 -1.06
C ASP A 283 -15.17 17.06 -1.56
N THR A 284 -13.93 16.82 -1.19
CA THR A 284 -12.82 17.62 -1.67
C THR A 284 -12.40 17.05 -3.00
N ALA A 285 -12.95 17.65 -4.07
CA ALA A 285 -12.51 17.36 -5.41
C ALA A 285 -11.04 17.72 -5.57
N PHE A 286 -10.26 16.82 -6.12
CA PHE A 286 -8.86 16.99 -6.48
C PHE A 286 -8.71 16.81 -7.98
N GLU A 287 -8.58 17.90 -8.71
CA GLU A 287 -8.24 17.86 -10.12
C GLU A 287 -6.77 17.48 -10.27
N VAL A 288 -6.50 16.35 -10.87
CA VAL A 288 -5.17 15.78 -10.95
C VAL A 288 -4.97 15.00 -12.24
N ASP A 289 -3.88 15.27 -12.94
CA ASP A 289 -3.46 14.52 -14.14
C ASP A 289 -4.59 14.33 -15.19
N GLY A 290 -5.48 15.33 -15.32
CA GLY A 290 -6.61 15.32 -16.27
C GLY A 290 -7.81 14.47 -15.86
N VAL A 291 -7.97 14.19 -14.58
CA VAL A 291 -9.13 13.52 -13.98
C VAL A 291 -9.52 14.19 -12.65
N VAL A 292 -10.68 13.85 -12.12
CA VAL A 292 -11.16 14.36 -10.82
C VAL A 292 -11.19 13.21 -9.82
N GLU A 293 -10.54 13.39 -8.68
CA GLU A 293 -10.58 12.46 -7.55
C GLU A 293 -11.37 13.05 -6.38
N HIS A 294 -12.32 12.29 -5.86
CA HIS A 294 -13.16 12.64 -4.72
C HIS A 294 -12.84 11.74 -3.54
N SER A 295 -12.60 12.32 -2.38
CA SER A 295 -12.53 11.55 -1.12
C SER A 295 -13.94 11.21 -0.68
N VAL A 296 -14.20 9.94 -0.44
CA VAL A 296 -15.53 9.46 -0.09
C VAL A 296 -15.52 8.65 1.20
N TRP A 297 -16.58 8.80 1.98
CA TRP A 297 -16.83 8.02 3.16
C TRP A 297 -18.03 7.10 2.91
N ILE A 298 -17.87 5.83 3.19
CA ILE A 298 -18.82 4.77 2.88
C ILE A 298 -19.25 4.12 4.20
N ASP A 299 -20.47 3.54 4.23
CA ASP A 299 -21.03 2.85 5.38
C ASP A 299 -20.98 3.70 6.67
N ASN A 300 -21.64 4.85 6.65
CA ASN A 300 -21.67 5.79 7.78
C ASN A 300 -20.27 6.21 8.28
N GLY A 301 -19.34 6.39 7.37
CA GLY A 301 -17.98 6.83 7.68
C GLY A 301 -17.04 5.72 8.17
N ARG A 302 -17.44 4.46 8.11
CA ARG A 302 -16.60 3.32 8.53
C ARG A 302 -15.47 3.01 7.54
N GLN A 303 -15.67 3.35 6.26
CA GLN A 303 -14.73 3.06 5.19
C GLN A 303 -14.35 4.35 4.49
N PHE A 304 -13.07 4.44 4.15
CA PHE A 304 -12.54 5.50 3.30
C PHE A 304 -12.33 4.98 1.88
N GLY A 305 -12.56 5.86 0.90
CA GLY A 305 -12.23 5.56 -0.49
C GLY A 305 -11.87 6.82 -1.27
N VAL A 306 -11.23 6.61 -2.42
CA VAL A 306 -10.97 7.66 -3.43
C VAL A 306 -11.67 7.27 -4.71
N LEU A 307 -12.71 8.04 -5.04
CA LEU A 307 -13.47 7.90 -6.28
C LEU A 307 -12.82 8.77 -7.36
N CYS A 308 -12.25 8.12 -8.37
CA CYS A 308 -11.65 8.76 -9.53
C CYS A 308 -12.65 8.72 -10.69
N VAL A 309 -12.98 9.88 -11.22
CA VAL A 309 -13.97 10.03 -12.31
C VAL A 309 -13.35 10.78 -13.49
N PRO A 310 -13.82 10.52 -14.72
CA PRO A 310 -13.52 11.37 -15.86
C PRO A 310 -14.07 12.78 -15.62
N ASP A 311 -13.47 13.76 -16.27
CA ASP A 311 -14.03 15.10 -16.34
C ASP A 311 -15.33 15.07 -17.16
N GLY A 312 -16.46 15.52 -16.59
CA GLY A 312 -17.76 15.54 -17.23
C GLY A 312 -18.81 14.65 -16.59
N GLU A 313 -19.64 13.97 -17.42
CA GLU A 313 -20.74 13.13 -16.93
C GLU A 313 -20.25 11.85 -16.26
N THR A 314 -20.95 11.45 -15.19
CA THR A 314 -20.65 10.20 -14.46
C THR A 314 -20.92 9.00 -15.39
N PRO A 315 -19.92 8.15 -15.68
CA PRO A 315 -20.12 6.98 -16.52
C PRO A 315 -20.96 5.92 -15.82
N PRO A 316 -21.71 5.09 -16.55
CA PRO A 316 -22.52 4.03 -15.95
C PRO A 316 -21.71 2.86 -15.36
N ALA A 317 -20.43 2.78 -15.71
CA ALA A 317 -19.52 1.70 -15.31
C ALA A 317 -18.40 2.18 -14.41
N ILE A 318 -18.09 1.37 -13.38
CA ILE A 318 -17.06 1.66 -12.40
C ILE A 318 -16.26 0.41 -12.05
N VAL A 319 -14.95 0.58 -11.83
CA VAL A 319 -14.06 -0.45 -11.29
C VAL A 319 -13.81 -0.18 -9.80
N VAL A 320 -13.91 -1.20 -8.96
CA VAL A 320 -13.63 -1.13 -7.52
C VAL A 320 -12.38 -1.93 -7.21
N PHE A 321 -11.39 -1.28 -6.61
CA PHE A 321 -10.15 -1.89 -6.12
C PHE A 321 -10.20 -2.01 -4.60
N PRO A 322 -10.49 -3.20 -4.03
CA PRO A 322 -10.32 -3.45 -2.60
C PRO A 322 -8.84 -3.59 -2.23
N ASN A 323 -8.52 -3.45 -0.96
CA ASN A 323 -7.14 -3.62 -0.48
C ASN A 323 -6.52 -4.97 -0.89
N THR A 324 -5.21 -4.94 -1.11
CA THR A 324 -4.38 -6.14 -1.27
C THR A 324 -3.52 -6.31 -0.02
N GLY A 325 -3.57 -7.47 0.63
CA GLY A 325 -2.84 -7.74 1.86
C GLY A 325 -3.17 -6.72 2.96
N GLY A 326 -2.14 -6.07 3.48
CA GLY A 326 -2.24 -4.98 4.45
C GLY A 326 -2.00 -3.59 3.87
N SER A 327 -1.85 -3.49 2.52
CA SER A 327 -1.60 -2.23 1.81
C SER A 327 -2.85 -1.36 1.78
N HIS A 328 -2.68 -0.03 1.87
CA HIS A 328 -3.79 0.91 1.75
C HIS A 328 -4.19 1.12 0.28
N HIS A 329 -5.28 1.86 0.06
CA HIS A 329 -5.94 2.09 -1.24
C HIS A 329 -5.05 2.57 -2.39
N VAL A 330 -3.84 3.04 -2.13
CA VAL A 330 -2.86 3.44 -3.16
C VAL A 330 -2.35 2.23 -3.95
N GLY A 331 -2.25 1.07 -3.30
CA GLY A 331 -1.66 -0.15 -3.87
C GLY A 331 -0.14 -0.09 -3.98
N ASP A 332 0.50 -1.25 -4.08
CA ASP A 332 1.96 -1.34 -4.23
C ASP A 332 2.41 -0.62 -5.50
N GLY A 333 3.50 0.15 -5.40
CA GLY A 333 3.98 0.96 -6.52
C GLY A 333 2.97 1.97 -7.08
N ARG A 334 2.00 2.43 -6.29
CA ARG A 334 0.88 3.28 -6.72
C ARG A 334 -0.03 2.61 -7.77
N ALA A 335 -0.04 1.28 -7.85
CA ALA A 335 -0.73 0.56 -8.91
C ALA A 335 -2.20 0.98 -9.05
N PHE A 336 -2.94 1.08 -7.93
CA PHE A 336 -4.36 1.43 -8.00
C PHE A 336 -4.60 2.92 -8.30
N VAL A 337 -3.68 3.81 -7.93
CA VAL A 337 -3.73 5.23 -8.33
C VAL A 337 -3.57 5.35 -9.85
N LEU A 338 -2.51 4.74 -10.39
CA LEU A 338 -2.20 4.81 -11.82
C LEU A 338 -3.29 4.14 -12.67
N LEU A 339 -3.80 2.98 -12.24
CA LEU A 339 -4.90 2.28 -12.90
C LEU A 339 -6.20 3.09 -12.88
N SER A 340 -6.56 3.67 -11.73
CA SER A 340 -7.78 4.48 -11.60
C SER A 340 -7.74 5.71 -12.51
N ARG A 341 -6.62 6.44 -12.50
CA ARG A 341 -6.43 7.60 -13.39
C ARG A 341 -6.41 7.19 -14.87
N ALA A 342 -5.80 6.03 -15.20
CA ALA A 342 -5.80 5.50 -16.56
C ALA A 342 -7.20 5.09 -17.03
N LEU A 343 -8.04 4.53 -16.16
CA LEU A 343 -9.45 4.22 -16.44
C LEU A 343 -10.26 5.49 -16.63
N ALA A 344 -10.10 6.49 -15.76
CA ALA A 344 -10.84 7.75 -15.84
C ALA A 344 -10.53 8.53 -17.12
N ARG A 345 -9.27 8.60 -17.54
CA ARG A 345 -8.89 9.18 -18.85
C ARG A 345 -9.51 8.43 -20.06
N ARG A 346 -9.98 7.20 -19.86
CA ARG A 346 -10.68 6.38 -20.87
C ARG A 346 -12.20 6.40 -20.74
N GLY A 347 -12.73 7.27 -19.86
CA GLY A 347 -14.16 7.46 -19.67
C GLY A 347 -14.81 6.47 -18.68
N PHE A 348 -14.05 5.81 -17.81
CA PHE A 348 -14.56 4.90 -16.77
C PHE A 348 -14.24 5.40 -15.37
N ALA A 349 -15.20 5.30 -14.46
CA ALA A 349 -14.92 5.60 -13.05
C ALA A 349 -14.14 4.47 -12.38
N ALA A 350 -13.43 4.81 -11.28
CA ALA A 350 -12.78 3.83 -10.43
C ALA A 350 -12.87 4.25 -8.96
N LEU A 351 -13.08 3.29 -8.06
CA LEU A 351 -13.05 3.47 -6.60
C LEU A 351 -11.89 2.67 -6.03
N ARG A 352 -10.97 3.34 -5.36
CA ARG A 352 -9.93 2.73 -4.52
C ARG A 352 -10.44 2.71 -3.09
N LEU A 353 -10.59 1.53 -2.50
CA LEU A 353 -11.27 1.33 -1.23
C LEU A 353 -10.30 0.91 -0.14
N ASP A 354 -10.37 1.55 1.01
CA ASP A 354 -9.84 1.03 2.27
C ASP A 354 -11.00 0.39 3.05
N VAL A 355 -10.96 -0.93 3.20
CA VAL A 355 -11.92 -1.64 4.08
C VAL A 355 -11.73 -1.17 5.53
N SER A 356 -12.74 -1.33 6.36
CA SER A 356 -12.66 -0.98 7.78
C SER A 356 -11.43 -1.63 8.42
N THR A 357 -10.74 -0.91 9.30
CA THR A 357 -9.51 -1.33 9.97
C THR A 357 -8.21 -1.31 9.12
N LEU A 358 -8.28 -0.91 7.85
CA LEU A 358 -7.09 -0.74 7.00
C LEU A 358 -6.94 0.70 6.50
N GLY A 359 -5.74 1.02 6.03
CA GLY A 359 -5.41 2.27 5.35
C GLY A 359 -5.84 3.51 6.13
N ASP A 360 -6.62 4.35 5.48
CA ASP A 360 -7.16 5.59 6.04
C ASP A 360 -8.59 5.45 6.58
N SER A 361 -9.18 4.24 6.59
CA SER A 361 -10.45 3.98 7.25
C SER A 361 -10.36 4.15 8.77
N PRO A 362 -11.41 4.67 9.45
CA PRO A 362 -11.42 4.83 10.90
C PRO A 362 -11.15 3.52 11.64
N GLY A 363 -10.48 3.62 12.79
CA GLY A 363 -10.18 2.44 13.60
C GLY A 363 -9.18 1.48 12.98
N ALA A 364 -8.29 1.96 12.08
CA ALA A 364 -7.24 1.15 11.51
C ALA A 364 -6.45 0.41 12.59
N ALA A 365 -6.17 -0.85 12.33
CA ALA A 365 -5.48 -1.71 13.28
C ALA A 365 -4.01 -1.28 13.47
N ARG A 366 -3.53 -1.30 14.71
CA ARG A 366 -2.13 -0.95 15.01
C ARG A 366 -1.14 -2.04 14.60
N GLU A 367 -1.62 -3.26 14.38
CA GLU A 367 -0.85 -4.37 13.80
C GLU A 367 -1.66 -5.09 12.74
N MET A 368 -0.99 -5.67 11.78
CA MET A 368 -1.61 -6.48 10.73
C MET A 368 -1.19 -7.95 10.84
N ALA A 369 -2.12 -8.82 10.50
CA ALA A 369 -1.87 -10.24 10.31
C ALA A 369 -2.63 -10.69 9.05
N VAL A 370 -2.03 -11.57 8.28
CA VAL A 370 -2.59 -12.09 7.01
C VAL A 370 -4.07 -12.51 7.11
N PRO A 371 -4.52 -13.19 8.18
CA PRO A 371 -5.91 -13.58 8.34
C PRO A 371 -6.92 -12.44 8.29
N ARG A 372 -6.54 -11.25 8.72
CA ARG A 372 -7.42 -10.07 8.70
C ARG A 372 -7.88 -9.68 7.30
N ALA A 373 -7.05 -9.91 6.27
CA ALA A 373 -7.40 -9.63 4.88
C ALA A 373 -8.53 -10.53 4.35
N TYR A 374 -8.73 -11.70 4.95
CA TYR A 374 -9.73 -12.70 4.55
C TYR A 374 -10.93 -12.77 5.49
N ALA A 375 -10.94 -12.02 6.58
CA ALA A 375 -11.96 -12.04 7.62
C ALA A 375 -13.37 -11.67 7.10
N PRO A 376 -14.44 -12.00 7.84
CA PRO A 376 -15.80 -11.63 7.45
C PRO A 376 -16.05 -10.11 7.32
N GLY A 377 -15.39 -9.29 8.15
CA GLY A 377 -15.54 -7.83 8.13
C GLY A 377 -15.22 -7.22 6.76
N PRO A 378 -13.99 -7.39 6.19
CA PRO A 378 -13.65 -6.92 4.85
C PRO A 378 -14.60 -7.39 3.74
N ARG A 379 -15.17 -8.60 3.85
CA ARG A 379 -16.19 -9.09 2.90
C ARG A 379 -17.49 -8.28 2.98
N ALA A 380 -17.94 -7.93 4.18
CA ALA A 380 -19.12 -7.08 4.37
C ALA A 380 -18.84 -5.66 3.87
N ASP A 381 -17.64 -5.15 4.10
CA ASP A 381 -17.23 -3.81 3.69
C ASP A 381 -17.26 -3.65 2.15
N VAL A 382 -16.72 -4.60 1.40
CA VAL A 382 -16.76 -4.52 -0.08
C VAL A 382 -18.20 -4.62 -0.60
N SER A 383 -19.09 -5.39 0.04
CA SER A 383 -20.50 -5.44 -0.33
C SER A 383 -21.20 -4.09 -0.06
N ALA A 384 -20.94 -3.45 1.09
CA ALA A 384 -21.48 -2.13 1.40
C ALA A 384 -21.00 -1.06 0.41
N ALA A 385 -19.75 -1.14 -0.06
CA ALA A 385 -19.23 -0.24 -1.08
C ALA A 385 -19.96 -0.43 -2.43
N VAL A 386 -20.29 -1.67 -2.82
CA VAL A 386 -21.08 -1.95 -4.01
C VAL A 386 -22.49 -1.35 -3.90
N ASP A 387 -23.17 -1.52 -2.75
CA ASP A 387 -24.49 -0.94 -2.51
C ASP A 387 -24.45 0.59 -2.55
N TRP A 388 -23.43 1.19 -1.97
CA TRP A 388 -23.18 2.63 -1.99
C TRP A 388 -23.03 3.18 -3.41
N LEU A 389 -22.31 2.46 -4.30
CA LEU A 389 -22.14 2.81 -5.71
C LEU A 389 -23.44 2.65 -6.48
N ARG A 390 -24.17 1.56 -6.24
CA ARG A 390 -25.48 1.33 -6.87
C ARG A 390 -26.45 2.45 -6.57
N ALA A 391 -26.51 2.92 -5.31
CA ALA A 391 -27.34 4.04 -4.90
C ALA A 391 -26.95 5.37 -5.60
N ARG A 392 -25.73 5.47 -6.16
CA ARG A 392 -25.23 6.63 -6.93
C ARG A 392 -25.40 6.49 -8.45
N GLY A 393 -26.12 5.45 -8.90
CA GLY A 393 -26.49 5.29 -10.29
C GLY A 393 -25.52 4.44 -11.12
N TYR A 394 -24.45 3.90 -10.55
CA TYR A 394 -23.59 2.96 -11.27
C TYR A 394 -24.33 1.65 -11.53
N SER A 395 -24.56 1.31 -12.81
CA SER A 395 -25.26 0.10 -13.23
C SER A 395 -24.32 -1.08 -13.52
N HIS A 396 -23.08 -0.80 -13.84
CA HIS A 396 -22.04 -1.79 -14.12
C HIS A 396 -20.89 -1.64 -13.15
N ILE A 397 -20.85 -2.53 -12.14
CA ILE A 397 -19.82 -2.53 -11.08
C ILE A 397 -18.89 -3.72 -11.29
N VAL A 398 -17.62 -3.44 -11.58
CA VAL A 398 -16.56 -4.42 -11.79
C VAL A 398 -15.67 -4.43 -10.57
N MET A 399 -15.60 -5.56 -9.87
CA MET A 399 -14.64 -5.76 -8.80
C MET A 399 -13.29 -6.18 -9.39
N ALA A 400 -12.20 -5.55 -8.97
CA ALA A 400 -10.86 -5.83 -9.50
C ALA A 400 -9.84 -5.94 -8.38
N GLY A 401 -9.13 -7.05 -8.28
CA GLY A 401 -8.20 -7.26 -7.18
C GLY A 401 -7.07 -8.23 -7.48
N VAL A 402 -6.04 -8.14 -6.65
CA VAL A 402 -4.84 -8.96 -6.68
C VAL A 402 -4.72 -9.70 -5.35
N CYS A 403 -4.26 -10.96 -5.35
CA CYS A 403 -4.02 -11.74 -4.15
C CYS A 403 -5.27 -11.79 -3.22
N SER A 404 -5.22 -11.23 -2.00
CA SER A 404 -6.38 -11.14 -1.11
C SER A 404 -7.46 -10.19 -1.63
N GLY A 405 -7.09 -9.16 -2.41
CA GLY A 405 -8.06 -8.31 -3.12
C GLY A 405 -8.85 -9.07 -4.18
N ALA A 406 -8.23 -10.06 -4.85
CA ALA A 406 -8.93 -10.97 -5.75
C ALA A 406 -9.96 -11.83 -4.99
N TYR A 407 -9.58 -12.34 -3.81
CA TYR A 407 -10.52 -13.03 -2.93
C TYR A 407 -11.70 -12.14 -2.52
N LEU A 408 -11.45 -10.90 -2.07
CA LEU A 408 -12.50 -9.95 -1.70
C LEU A 408 -13.42 -9.64 -2.88
N SER A 409 -12.86 -9.50 -4.09
CA SER A 409 -13.62 -9.27 -5.32
C SER A 409 -14.56 -10.44 -5.65
N LEU A 410 -14.07 -11.68 -5.50
CA LEU A 410 -14.90 -12.88 -5.65
C LEU A 410 -16.03 -12.93 -4.62
N GLN A 411 -15.71 -12.68 -3.34
CA GLN A 411 -16.71 -12.71 -2.27
C GLN A 411 -17.78 -11.62 -2.43
N ALA A 412 -17.39 -10.43 -2.90
CA ALA A 412 -18.34 -9.36 -3.24
C ALA A 412 -19.32 -9.81 -4.32
N ALA A 413 -18.82 -10.41 -5.41
CA ALA A 413 -19.67 -10.89 -6.50
C ALA A 413 -20.59 -12.04 -6.09
N LEU A 414 -20.17 -12.88 -5.15
CA LEU A 414 -21.00 -13.95 -4.61
C LEU A 414 -22.08 -13.45 -3.64
N ALA A 415 -21.80 -12.35 -2.93
CA ALA A 415 -22.70 -11.81 -1.91
C ALA A 415 -23.67 -10.74 -2.46
N ASN A 416 -23.32 -10.05 -3.55
CA ASN A 416 -24.02 -8.87 -4.03
C ASN A 416 -24.35 -8.98 -5.54
N GLU A 417 -25.63 -9.01 -5.88
CA GLU A 417 -26.13 -9.15 -7.26
C GLU A 417 -25.84 -7.94 -8.16
N HIS A 418 -25.45 -6.81 -7.59
CA HIS A 418 -25.10 -5.62 -8.34
C HIS A 418 -23.69 -5.65 -8.94
N VAL A 419 -22.87 -6.63 -8.56
CA VAL A 419 -21.58 -6.88 -9.20
C VAL A 419 -21.81 -7.55 -10.55
N THR A 420 -21.43 -6.87 -11.61
CA THR A 420 -21.64 -7.33 -13.02
C THR A 420 -20.37 -7.90 -13.63
N GLY A 421 -19.20 -7.58 -13.06
CA GLY A 421 -17.92 -8.08 -13.54
C GLY A 421 -16.90 -8.28 -12.43
N VAL A 422 -15.92 -9.16 -12.68
CA VAL A 422 -14.80 -9.42 -11.78
C VAL A 422 -13.53 -9.63 -12.59
N VAL A 423 -12.43 -8.99 -12.19
CA VAL A 423 -11.08 -9.28 -12.71
C VAL A 423 -10.19 -9.65 -11.54
N MET A 424 -9.78 -10.91 -11.48
CA MET A 424 -8.99 -11.48 -10.40
C MET A 424 -7.58 -11.78 -10.87
N ALA A 425 -6.57 -11.22 -10.23
CA ALA A 425 -5.17 -11.55 -10.52
C ALA A 425 -4.55 -12.31 -9.32
N ASN A 426 -3.85 -13.39 -9.62
CA ASN A 426 -2.99 -14.12 -8.68
C ASN A 426 -3.67 -14.48 -7.36
N ALA A 427 -4.91 -14.99 -7.41
CA ALA A 427 -5.64 -15.39 -6.22
C ALA A 427 -4.97 -16.59 -5.55
N LEU A 428 -4.62 -16.45 -4.27
CA LEU A 428 -4.00 -17.50 -3.45
C LEU A 428 -5.02 -18.35 -2.69
N LYS A 429 -6.28 -17.91 -2.64
CA LYS A 429 -7.39 -18.57 -1.94
C LYS A 429 -8.71 -18.23 -2.61
N TYR A 430 -9.61 -19.22 -2.66
CA TYR A 430 -11.01 -19.06 -3.03
C TYR A 430 -11.93 -19.15 -1.81
N LEU A 431 -11.55 -19.97 -0.83
CA LEU A 431 -12.24 -20.19 0.42
C LEU A 431 -11.30 -19.93 1.59
N TRP A 432 -11.70 -19.09 2.53
CA TRP A 432 -11.01 -18.88 3.79
C TRP A 432 -11.79 -19.52 4.94
N ARG A 433 -11.09 -20.23 5.80
CA ARG A 433 -11.61 -20.86 7.03
C ARG A 433 -10.80 -20.40 8.23
N ASP A 434 -11.42 -20.34 9.39
CA ASP A 434 -10.74 -19.94 10.64
C ASP A 434 -9.56 -20.89 10.98
N GLU A 435 -9.59 -22.13 10.48
CA GLU A 435 -8.51 -23.12 10.64
C GLU A 435 -7.25 -22.76 9.81
N ASP A 436 -7.39 -21.98 8.77
CA ASP A 436 -6.28 -21.52 7.91
C ASP A 436 -5.36 -20.56 8.67
N ASP A 437 -5.87 -19.90 9.73
CA ASP A 437 -5.16 -19.00 10.62
C ASP A 437 -3.95 -19.66 11.29
N ALA A 438 -4.12 -20.88 11.77
CA ALA A 438 -3.06 -21.64 12.43
C ALA A 438 -1.95 -22.11 11.46
N ALA A 439 -2.27 -22.31 10.18
CA ALA A 439 -1.33 -22.77 9.16
C ALA A 439 -0.37 -21.65 8.70
N HIS A 440 -0.85 -20.39 8.62
CA HIS A 440 -0.01 -19.26 8.25
C HIS A 440 1.04 -18.89 9.30
N HIS A 441 0.83 -19.21 10.58
CA HIS A 441 1.82 -19.00 11.64
C HIS A 441 2.92 -20.07 11.69
N SER A 442 2.74 -21.22 11.01
CA SER A 442 3.62 -22.40 11.10
C SER A 442 4.04 -23.02 9.76
N GLY A 443 3.83 -22.34 8.63
CA GLY A 443 3.87 -22.93 7.30
C GLY A 443 5.22 -23.43 6.79
N PRO A 444 5.18 -24.56 6.02
CA PRO A 444 6.34 -25.14 5.32
C PRO A 444 6.91 -24.23 4.21
N GLU A 445 6.18 -23.20 3.78
CA GLU A 445 6.63 -22.24 2.75
C GLU A 445 7.85 -21.46 3.21
N ARG A 446 7.87 -20.95 4.44
CA ARG A 446 9.08 -20.30 5.00
C ARG A 446 10.28 -21.26 5.08
N LEU A 447 10.03 -22.54 5.34
CA LEU A 447 11.09 -23.55 5.35
C LEU A 447 11.58 -23.86 3.93
N ARG A 448 10.71 -23.83 2.94
CA ARG A 448 11.06 -23.95 1.52
C ARG A 448 11.91 -22.76 1.06
N ASP A 449 11.52 -21.55 1.39
CA ASP A 449 12.26 -20.31 1.08
C ASP A 449 13.63 -20.32 1.76
N TYR A 450 13.73 -20.76 3.02
CA TYR A 450 15.00 -20.96 3.72
C TYR A 450 15.84 -22.10 3.12
N LEU A 451 15.21 -23.20 2.67
CA LEU A 451 15.92 -24.32 2.05
C LEU A 451 16.35 -24.00 0.62
N HIS A 452 15.59 -23.23 -0.14
CA HIS A 452 16.02 -22.67 -1.43
C HIS A 452 17.17 -21.68 -1.24
N ALA A 453 17.06 -20.75 -0.32
CA ALA A 453 18.15 -19.82 0.02
C ALA A 453 19.41 -20.53 0.53
N ALA A 454 19.27 -21.65 1.27
CA ALA A 454 20.39 -22.44 1.77
C ALA A 454 21.01 -23.39 0.72
N ARG A 455 20.30 -23.71 -0.36
CA ARG A 455 20.82 -24.54 -1.47
C ARG A 455 21.55 -23.73 -2.54
N ASP A 456 21.40 -22.41 -2.56
CA ASP A 456 22.08 -21.54 -3.50
C ASP A 456 23.55 -21.36 -3.10
N ALA A 457 24.45 -21.93 -3.90
CA ALA A 457 25.91 -21.82 -3.71
C ALA A 457 26.42 -20.37 -3.68
N ARG A 458 25.67 -19.42 -4.24
CA ARG A 458 26.00 -17.98 -4.26
C ARG A 458 25.70 -17.32 -2.91
N ASN A 459 24.69 -17.75 -2.19
CA ASN A 459 24.43 -17.28 -0.83
C ASN A 459 25.57 -17.70 0.10
N TRP A 460 26.19 -18.85 -0.12
CA TRP A 460 27.41 -19.28 0.57
C TRP A 460 28.62 -18.44 0.19
N GLN A 461 28.77 -18.04 -1.08
CA GLN A 461 29.85 -17.13 -1.49
C GLN A 461 29.71 -15.72 -0.92
N ARG A 462 28.47 -15.21 -0.82
CA ARG A 462 28.15 -13.92 -0.16
C ARG A 462 28.39 -13.98 1.35
N LEU A 463 28.08 -15.11 1.97
CA LEU A 463 28.39 -15.38 3.39
C LEU A 463 29.91 -15.38 3.62
N MET A 464 30.67 -16.01 2.73
CA MET A 464 32.16 -16.04 2.77
C MET A 464 32.78 -14.67 2.55
N ARG A 465 32.09 -13.76 1.85
CA ARG A 465 32.52 -12.36 1.64
C ARG A 465 32.11 -11.40 2.77
N GLY A 466 31.47 -11.91 3.84
CA GLY A 466 31.06 -11.10 4.98
C GLY A 466 29.87 -10.16 4.73
N GLU A 467 29.14 -10.37 3.63
CA GLU A 467 27.99 -9.53 3.22
C GLU A 467 26.71 -9.83 4.01
N PHE A 468 26.70 -10.92 4.80
CA PHE A 468 25.59 -11.31 5.66
C PHE A 468 26.00 -11.52 7.13
N PRO A 469 25.24 -11.02 8.11
CA PRO A 469 25.54 -11.26 9.52
C PRO A 469 25.21 -12.71 9.92
N LEU A 470 26.25 -13.51 10.15
CA LEU A 470 26.20 -14.92 10.60
C LEU A 470 25.21 -15.17 11.76
N ARG A 471 24.99 -14.18 12.63
CA ARG A 471 24.04 -14.27 13.75
C ARG A 471 22.60 -14.51 13.30
N LYS A 472 22.16 -14.01 12.14
CA LYS A 472 20.78 -14.19 11.65
C LYS A 472 20.54 -15.61 11.13
N ILE A 473 21.55 -16.21 10.48
CA ILE A 473 21.47 -17.58 9.96
C ILE A 473 21.47 -18.59 11.10
N VAL A 474 22.37 -18.40 12.08
CA VAL A 474 22.44 -19.26 13.27
C VAL A 474 21.17 -19.19 14.12
N ALA A 475 20.60 -18.00 14.29
CA ALA A 475 19.33 -17.82 15.02
C ALA A 475 18.15 -18.50 14.27
N GLY A 476 18.06 -18.35 12.96
CA GLY A 476 17.03 -18.99 12.14
C GLY A 476 17.16 -20.53 12.12
N ALA A 477 18.38 -21.04 11.96
CA ALA A 477 18.66 -22.47 12.00
C ALA A 477 18.42 -23.08 13.39
N ALA A 478 18.78 -22.38 14.48
CA ALA A 478 18.50 -22.81 15.84
C ALA A 478 17.00 -22.80 16.17
N GLN A 479 16.24 -21.88 15.59
CA GLN A 479 14.78 -21.82 15.76
C GLN A 479 14.08 -22.93 14.95
N ALA A 480 14.54 -23.22 13.75
CA ALA A 480 14.07 -24.33 12.92
C ALA A 480 14.40 -25.70 13.55
N ALA A 481 15.62 -25.86 14.10
CA ALA A 481 16.02 -27.08 14.79
C ALA A 481 15.23 -27.32 16.10
N ARG A 482 14.94 -26.25 16.87
CA ARG A 482 14.05 -26.36 18.06
C ARG A 482 12.62 -26.71 17.69
N GLY A 483 12.09 -26.18 16.58
CA GLY A 483 10.78 -26.53 16.03
C GLY A 483 10.72 -28.02 15.59
N ALA A 484 11.75 -28.51 14.91
CA ALA A 484 11.86 -29.90 14.49
C ALA A 484 12.05 -30.86 15.69
N ALA A 485 12.89 -30.49 16.67
CA ALA A 485 13.10 -31.27 17.88
C ALA A 485 11.82 -31.35 18.75
N ARG A 486 11.04 -30.27 18.80
CA ARG A 486 9.74 -30.25 19.51
C ARG A 486 8.69 -31.14 18.82
N LYS A 487 8.72 -31.24 17.48
CA LYS A 487 7.86 -32.17 16.70
C LYS A 487 8.29 -33.65 16.86
N LEU A 488 9.58 -33.91 17.05
CA LEU A 488 10.10 -35.27 17.33
C LEU A 488 9.87 -35.69 18.80
N ALA A 489 9.86 -34.74 19.75
CA ALA A 489 9.63 -35.03 21.17
C ALA A 489 8.15 -35.22 21.53
N VAL A 490 7.23 -34.73 20.72
CA VAL A 490 5.79 -35.05 20.80
C VAL A 490 5.51 -36.18 19.84
N GLY A 491 5.91 -37.39 20.24
CA GLY A 491 5.77 -38.61 19.49
C GLY A 491 4.30 -38.93 19.20
N GLY A 492 4.05 -39.32 17.97
CA GLY A 492 2.99 -40.28 17.69
C GLY A 492 1.83 -39.75 16.83
N HIS A 493 1.71 -40.40 15.69
CA HIS A 493 0.52 -40.76 14.92
C HIS A 493 -0.04 -39.75 13.91
N SER A 494 0.35 -40.01 12.69
CA SER A 494 -0.48 -40.03 11.45
C SER A 494 -1.96 -39.59 11.61
N ARG A 495 -2.21 -38.30 11.63
CA ARG A 495 -3.54 -37.74 11.35
C ARG A 495 -3.51 -36.48 10.47
N GLN A 496 -2.34 -36.02 10.04
CA GLN A 496 -2.22 -34.81 9.23
C GLN A 496 -2.36 -35.02 7.71
N ALA A 497 -2.12 -36.24 7.24
CA ALA A 497 -2.32 -36.56 5.81
C ALA A 497 -3.81 -36.61 5.41
N GLY A 498 -4.71 -37.00 6.33
CA GLY A 498 -6.15 -37.00 6.08
C GLY A 498 -6.76 -35.59 6.04
N LYS A 499 -6.30 -34.68 6.91
CA LYS A 499 -6.86 -33.31 6.99
C LYS A 499 -6.44 -32.42 5.82
N SER A 500 -5.27 -32.61 5.23
CA SER A 500 -4.84 -31.84 4.06
C SER A 500 -5.61 -32.24 2.79
N GLY A 501 -6.01 -33.49 2.62
CA GLY A 501 -6.84 -33.93 1.51
C GLY A 501 -8.27 -33.37 1.58
N GLU A 502 -8.92 -33.44 2.75
CA GLU A 502 -10.27 -32.89 2.96
C GLU A 502 -10.35 -31.38 2.77
N THR A 503 -9.31 -30.62 3.13
CA THR A 503 -9.28 -29.17 2.95
C THR A 503 -9.09 -28.76 1.49
N VAL A 504 -8.30 -29.49 0.72
CA VAL A 504 -8.10 -29.26 -0.72
C VAL A 504 -9.38 -29.56 -1.50
N ASP A 505 -10.05 -30.69 -1.21
CA ASP A 505 -11.30 -31.06 -1.87
C ASP A 505 -12.40 -30.03 -1.64
N ALA A 506 -12.50 -29.50 -0.43
CA ALA A 506 -13.53 -28.49 -0.12
C ALA A 506 -13.25 -27.11 -0.74
N GLU A 507 -11.99 -26.68 -0.88
CA GLU A 507 -11.64 -25.44 -1.60
C GLU A 507 -11.92 -25.58 -3.09
N GLN A 508 -11.62 -26.76 -3.67
CA GLN A 508 -11.91 -27.09 -5.05
C GLN A 508 -13.42 -27.11 -5.34
N GLU A 509 -14.21 -27.76 -4.49
CA GLU A 509 -15.67 -27.79 -4.61
C GLU A 509 -16.26 -26.39 -4.51
N TYR A 510 -15.81 -25.59 -3.52
CA TYR A 510 -16.24 -24.21 -3.35
C TYR A 510 -15.91 -23.35 -4.58
N ALA A 511 -14.66 -23.43 -5.09
CA ALA A 511 -14.22 -22.65 -6.23
C ALA A 511 -15.04 -22.96 -7.48
N ARG A 512 -15.27 -24.25 -7.79
CA ARG A 512 -16.11 -24.68 -8.93
C ARG A 512 -17.57 -24.24 -8.76
N GLY A 513 -18.12 -24.39 -7.57
CA GLY A 513 -19.47 -23.93 -7.24
C GLY A 513 -19.63 -22.42 -7.41
N ALA A 514 -18.63 -21.64 -6.96
CA ALA A 514 -18.59 -20.18 -7.11
C ALA A 514 -18.59 -19.78 -8.60
N MET A 515 -17.72 -20.36 -9.42
CA MET A 515 -17.68 -20.05 -10.87
C MET A 515 -18.99 -20.41 -11.56
N THR A 516 -19.56 -21.57 -11.27
CA THR A 516 -20.86 -21.98 -11.82
C THR A 516 -21.99 -21.03 -11.43
N ARG A 517 -22.02 -20.56 -10.17
CA ARG A 517 -23.01 -19.60 -9.69
C ARG A 517 -22.86 -18.26 -10.39
N LEU A 518 -21.63 -17.70 -10.49
CA LEU A 518 -21.38 -16.42 -11.15
C LEU A 518 -21.73 -16.46 -12.64
N SER A 519 -21.39 -17.57 -13.33
CA SER A 519 -21.78 -17.77 -14.73
C SER A 519 -23.31 -17.78 -14.94
N ARG A 520 -24.06 -18.43 -14.03
CA ARG A 520 -25.55 -18.42 -14.06
C ARG A 520 -26.11 -17.02 -13.88
N HIS A 521 -25.48 -16.19 -13.04
CA HIS A 521 -25.85 -14.77 -12.84
C HIS A 521 -25.27 -13.85 -13.92
N ARG A 522 -24.62 -14.41 -14.95
CA ARG A 522 -24.01 -13.65 -16.07
C ARG A 522 -22.92 -12.65 -15.65
N VAL A 523 -22.29 -12.86 -14.51
CA VAL A 523 -21.15 -12.05 -14.08
C VAL A 523 -19.97 -12.34 -15.00
N GLN A 524 -19.41 -11.30 -15.63
CA GLN A 524 -18.24 -11.42 -16.51
C GLN A 524 -16.98 -11.55 -15.67
N LEU A 525 -16.36 -12.73 -15.59
CA LEU A 525 -15.21 -12.96 -14.73
C LEU A 525 -13.97 -13.37 -15.53
N ASP A 526 -12.87 -12.68 -15.29
CA ASP A 526 -11.54 -12.98 -15.82
C ASP A 526 -10.60 -13.39 -14.66
N LEU A 527 -10.07 -14.63 -14.73
CA LEU A 527 -9.04 -15.15 -13.84
C LEU A 527 -7.68 -14.98 -14.51
N LEU A 528 -6.76 -14.26 -13.89
CA LEU A 528 -5.42 -13.98 -14.42
C LEU A 528 -4.37 -14.55 -13.48
N TYR A 529 -3.44 -15.34 -14.02
CA TYR A 529 -2.33 -15.89 -13.27
C TYR A 529 -1.01 -15.67 -13.99
N GLY A 530 -0.03 -15.16 -13.25
CA GLY A 530 1.36 -15.18 -13.69
C GLY A 530 1.83 -16.63 -13.90
N VAL A 531 2.69 -16.83 -14.90
CA VAL A 531 3.19 -18.20 -15.21
C VAL A 531 4.00 -18.81 -14.06
N ASP A 532 4.64 -17.98 -13.24
CA ASP A 532 5.43 -18.37 -12.08
C ASP A 532 4.72 -18.11 -10.74
N ASP A 533 3.42 -17.74 -10.79
CA ASP A 533 2.66 -17.39 -9.59
C ASP A 533 2.22 -18.63 -8.79
N ALA A 534 2.35 -18.55 -7.47
CA ALA A 534 1.95 -19.63 -6.57
C ALA A 534 0.44 -19.96 -6.65
N GLY A 535 -0.40 -18.96 -6.97
CA GLY A 535 -1.85 -19.13 -7.17
C GLY A 535 -2.19 -19.98 -8.37
N LEU A 536 -1.31 -20.05 -9.40
CA LEU A 536 -1.53 -20.88 -10.58
C LEU A 536 -1.63 -22.37 -10.24
N ALA A 537 -0.85 -22.84 -9.27
CA ALA A 537 -0.92 -24.23 -8.81
C ALA A 537 -2.26 -24.54 -8.10
N LEU A 538 -2.82 -23.59 -7.35
CA LEU A 538 -4.15 -23.70 -6.75
C LEU A 538 -5.23 -23.73 -7.85
N ALA A 539 -5.15 -22.82 -8.81
CA ALA A 539 -6.08 -22.74 -9.93
C ALA A 539 -6.07 -24.04 -10.76
N GLY A 540 -4.89 -24.63 -11.01
CA GLY A 540 -4.74 -25.92 -11.68
C GLY A 540 -5.45 -27.06 -10.91
N ARG A 541 -5.30 -27.10 -9.59
CA ARG A 541 -6.03 -28.08 -8.76
C ARG A 541 -7.54 -27.87 -8.82
N CYS A 542 -8.00 -26.63 -8.80
CA CYS A 542 -9.43 -26.31 -8.80
C CYS A 542 -10.08 -26.55 -10.17
N PHE A 543 -9.42 -26.16 -11.25
CA PHE A 543 -10.04 -26.03 -12.57
C PHE A 543 -9.39 -26.91 -13.66
N GLY A 544 -8.36 -27.66 -13.36
CA GLY A 544 -7.51 -28.37 -14.32
C GLY A 544 -6.35 -27.51 -14.80
N ASP A 545 -5.24 -28.15 -15.21
CA ASP A 545 -4.02 -27.44 -15.62
C ASP A 545 -4.24 -26.50 -16.82
N ASP A 546 -5.20 -26.82 -17.70
CA ASP A 546 -5.64 -26.04 -18.84
C ASP A 546 -6.92 -25.23 -18.59
N PHE A 547 -7.38 -25.15 -17.33
CA PHE A 547 -8.66 -24.56 -16.94
C PHE A 547 -9.90 -25.21 -17.59
N SER A 548 -9.82 -26.46 -18.00
CA SER A 548 -10.88 -27.19 -18.73
C SER A 548 -12.25 -27.17 -18.05
N HIS A 549 -12.28 -27.14 -16.70
CA HIS A 549 -13.53 -27.05 -15.94
C HIS A 549 -14.26 -25.69 -16.07
N LEU A 550 -13.64 -24.71 -16.71
CA LEU A 550 -14.23 -23.39 -16.94
C LEU A 550 -14.72 -23.20 -18.38
N HIS A 551 -14.32 -24.06 -19.32
CA HIS A 551 -14.61 -23.89 -20.76
C HIS A 551 -16.11 -23.88 -21.08
N ASP A 552 -16.91 -24.59 -20.30
CA ASP A 552 -18.38 -24.65 -20.49
C ASP A 552 -19.12 -23.50 -19.79
N LEU A 553 -18.41 -22.55 -19.16
CA LEU A 553 -18.98 -21.41 -18.46
C LEU A 553 -18.85 -20.12 -19.27
N PRO A 554 -19.90 -19.68 -20.00
CA PRO A 554 -19.76 -18.65 -21.05
C PRO A 554 -19.31 -17.28 -20.59
N CYS A 555 -19.45 -16.98 -19.29
CA CYS A 555 -19.07 -15.68 -18.71
C CYS A 555 -17.74 -15.72 -17.96
N ILE A 556 -17.08 -16.88 -17.91
CA ILE A 556 -15.86 -17.10 -17.14
C ILE A 556 -14.71 -17.38 -18.09
N SER A 557 -13.60 -16.65 -17.92
CA SER A 557 -12.35 -16.89 -18.64
C SER A 557 -11.16 -16.96 -17.68
N ALA A 558 -10.16 -17.77 -18.03
CA ALA A 558 -8.94 -17.90 -17.27
C ALA A 558 -7.71 -17.82 -18.18
N HIS A 559 -6.69 -17.10 -17.73
CA HIS A 559 -5.53 -16.76 -18.54
C HIS A 559 -4.23 -16.94 -17.77
N ARG A 560 -3.22 -17.48 -18.46
CA ARG A 560 -1.83 -17.46 -18.01
C ARG A 560 -1.13 -16.28 -18.68
N CYS A 561 -0.60 -15.39 -17.88
CA CYS A 561 -0.03 -14.12 -18.33
C CYS A 561 1.47 -14.10 -18.04
N ALA A 562 2.30 -14.18 -19.08
CA ALA A 562 3.76 -14.19 -18.92
C ALA A 562 4.32 -12.91 -18.29
N GLN A 563 3.62 -11.79 -18.43
CA GLN A 563 4.05 -10.49 -17.92
C GLN A 563 3.42 -10.13 -16.57
N LEU A 564 2.61 -11.01 -15.97
CA LEU A 564 1.93 -10.74 -14.72
C LEU A 564 2.76 -11.28 -13.54
N ASP A 565 3.35 -10.40 -12.75
CA ASP A 565 3.95 -10.76 -11.45
C ASP A 565 2.90 -10.76 -10.33
N HIS A 566 3.26 -11.31 -9.16
CA HIS A 566 2.30 -11.57 -8.08
C HIS A 566 1.53 -10.32 -7.64
N ALA A 567 2.21 -9.20 -7.44
CA ALA A 567 1.66 -7.99 -6.83
C ALA A 567 1.53 -6.81 -7.80
N MET A 568 1.63 -7.04 -9.12
CA MET A 568 1.69 -6.01 -10.16
C MET A 568 2.86 -5.03 -9.98
N ILE A 569 3.99 -5.55 -9.53
CA ILE A 569 5.20 -4.79 -9.26
C ILE A 569 5.80 -4.20 -10.54
N LEU A 570 5.66 -4.89 -11.68
CA LEU A 570 6.25 -4.44 -12.94
C LEU A 570 5.25 -3.62 -13.78
N GLY A 571 5.75 -2.65 -14.54
CA GLY A 571 4.95 -1.88 -15.50
C GLY A 571 4.12 -2.76 -16.45
N PRO A 572 4.74 -3.75 -17.13
CA PRO A 572 4.03 -4.69 -17.99
C PRO A 572 2.89 -5.48 -17.31
N SER A 573 3.02 -5.77 -16.02
CA SER A 573 1.93 -6.40 -15.23
C SER A 573 0.73 -5.49 -15.12
N ARG A 574 0.94 -4.21 -14.81
CA ARG A 574 -0.13 -3.20 -14.72
C ARG A 574 -0.81 -2.97 -16.06
N ASP A 575 -0.03 -2.92 -17.16
CA ASP A 575 -0.56 -2.77 -18.50
C ASP A 575 -1.43 -3.98 -18.90
N THR A 576 -0.97 -5.20 -18.60
CA THR A 576 -1.72 -6.43 -18.80
C THR A 576 -3.03 -6.40 -18.01
N PHE A 577 -3.00 -6.04 -16.73
CA PHE A 577 -4.19 -5.97 -15.89
C PHE A 577 -5.17 -4.90 -16.40
N LEU A 578 -4.68 -3.72 -16.78
CA LEU A 578 -5.51 -2.66 -17.39
C LEU A 578 -6.18 -3.13 -18.69
N ALA A 579 -5.48 -3.88 -19.53
CA ALA A 579 -6.05 -4.41 -20.76
C ALA A 579 -7.24 -5.35 -20.49
N PHE A 580 -7.13 -6.24 -19.50
CA PHE A 580 -8.23 -7.11 -19.08
C PHE A 580 -9.39 -6.34 -18.44
N LEU A 581 -9.12 -5.33 -17.62
CA LEU A 581 -10.15 -4.44 -17.09
C LEU A 581 -10.93 -3.76 -18.21
N MET A 582 -10.23 -3.18 -19.19
CA MET A 582 -10.84 -2.54 -20.34
C MET A 582 -11.66 -3.53 -21.20
N GLN A 583 -11.19 -4.76 -21.36
CA GLN A 583 -11.91 -5.79 -22.08
C GLN A 583 -13.19 -6.20 -21.34
N ASN A 584 -13.11 -6.40 -20.02
CA ASN A 584 -14.25 -6.73 -19.17
C ASN A 584 -15.34 -5.63 -19.24
N LEU A 585 -14.95 -4.37 -19.04
CA LEU A 585 -15.83 -3.21 -19.12
C LEU A 585 -16.52 -3.11 -20.50
N ARG A 586 -15.78 -3.27 -21.60
CA ARG A 586 -16.36 -3.22 -22.96
C ARG A 586 -17.37 -4.33 -23.19
N ARG A 587 -17.10 -5.57 -22.74
CA ARG A 587 -18.08 -6.68 -22.84
C ARG A 587 -19.40 -6.32 -22.17
N GLN A 588 -19.37 -5.70 -21.01
CA GLN A 588 -20.57 -5.31 -20.27
C GLN A 588 -21.38 -4.23 -20.96
N LEU A 589 -20.73 -3.21 -21.52
CA LEU A 589 -21.41 -2.14 -22.25
C LEU A 589 -22.08 -2.66 -23.53
N VAL A 590 -21.44 -3.54 -24.28
CA VAL A 590 -22.03 -4.17 -25.47
C VAL A 590 -23.25 -5.02 -25.10
N ILE A 591 -23.21 -5.73 -23.98
CA ILE A 591 -24.35 -6.53 -23.47
C ILE A 591 -25.51 -5.59 -23.10
N ALA A 592 -25.23 -4.45 -22.46
CA ALA A 592 -26.23 -3.46 -22.08
C ALA A 592 -26.91 -2.82 -23.29
N ASP A 593 -26.13 -2.43 -24.30
CA ASP A 593 -26.66 -1.86 -25.56
C ASP A 593 -27.56 -2.87 -26.29
N ALA A 594 -27.15 -4.12 -26.38
CA ALA A 594 -27.96 -5.17 -26.99
C ALA A 594 -29.27 -5.43 -26.22
N ALA A 595 -29.24 -5.39 -24.88
CA ALA A 595 -30.44 -5.53 -24.05
C ALA A 595 -31.40 -4.34 -24.19
N SER A 596 -30.89 -3.11 -24.28
CA SER A 596 -31.69 -1.90 -24.50
C SER A 596 -32.36 -1.88 -25.86
N VAL A 597 -31.65 -2.32 -26.92
CA VAL A 597 -32.20 -2.45 -28.28
C VAL A 597 -33.31 -3.52 -28.32
N GLN A 598 -33.15 -4.64 -27.63
CA GLN A 598 -34.18 -5.68 -27.53
C GLN A 598 -35.40 -5.22 -26.74
N ALA A 599 -35.22 -4.46 -25.63
CA ALA A 599 -36.33 -3.89 -24.86
C ALA A 599 -37.12 -2.86 -25.67
N ALA A 600 -36.42 -1.99 -26.43
CA ALA A 600 -37.06 -1.02 -27.31
C ALA A 600 -37.81 -1.66 -28.53
N ALA A 601 -37.33 -2.81 -28.98
CA ALA A 601 -37.99 -3.56 -30.07
C ALA A 601 -39.19 -4.40 -29.60
N GLY A 602 -39.33 -4.62 -28.30
CA GLY A 602 -40.40 -5.44 -27.67
C GLY A 602 -41.59 -4.64 -27.15
N GLU A 603 -41.61 -3.31 -27.18
CA GLU A 603 -42.80 -2.52 -26.86
C GLU A 603 -43.77 -2.55 -28.04
N PRO A 604 -44.99 -3.16 -27.91
CA PRO A 604 -46.01 -3.07 -28.96
C PRO A 604 -46.46 -1.63 -29.04
N ALA A 605 -46.45 -1.07 -30.24
CA ALA A 605 -46.99 0.24 -30.57
C ALA A 605 -48.42 0.33 -30.01
N ALA A 606 -48.63 1.21 -29.01
CA ALA A 606 -49.95 1.52 -28.52
C ALA A 606 -50.77 2.04 -29.69
N THR A 607 -51.70 1.22 -30.20
CA THR A 607 -52.70 1.60 -31.17
C THR A 607 -53.54 2.71 -30.59
N ALA A 608 -53.31 3.93 -31.11
CA ALA A 608 -54.25 5.04 -30.90
C ALA A 608 -55.52 4.72 -31.68
N THR A 609 -56.53 4.13 -31.00
CA THR A 609 -57.90 4.11 -31.48
C THR A 609 -58.47 5.49 -31.30
N ALA A 610 -58.53 6.27 -32.36
CA ALA A 610 -59.36 7.44 -32.48
C ALA A 610 -60.83 6.97 -32.49
N ALA A 611 -61.55 7.30 -31.40
CA ALA A 611 -62.99 7.25 -31.41
C ALA A 611 -63.50 8.61 -31.94
N GLY A 612 -64.33 8.56 -33.00
CA GLY A 612 -65.01 9.66 -33.57
C GLY A 612 -66.18 10.21 -32.71
#